data_1df1aed80be15d4b1acc24ad5eedc6bf
#
_entry.id   1df1aed80be15d4b1acc24ad5eedc6bf
#
_cell.length_a   1.000
_cell.length_b   1.000
_cell.length_c   1.000
_cell.angle_alpha   90.00
_cell.angle_beta   90.00
_cell.angle_gamma   90.00
#
_symmetry.space_group_name_H-M   'P 1'
#
loop_
_entity.id
_entity.type
_entity.pdbx_description
1 polymer ?
#
loop_
_entity_poly.entity_id
_entity_poly.type
_entity_poly.pdbx_seq_one_letter_code
_entity_poly.pdbx_strand_id
1 'polypeptide(L)'
;MSILDLAGASQATVSFVTNYGHRLYSDDFVRQMDLVFGAGSNSGDDFFENQANPLLVSDFFATALNFEDESFDGALVWDSLQFLASPLLQAVVAKLRRILRPGANLLALFHTEERIESIPTFAYRVHDHRTIQMTSRSQRRPAQIFNNRSLEKLFQDFHSVKFFLTRDRLREVIVKR
;
A
#
# COMPACT_ATOMS: atom_id res chain seq x y z
N MET A 1 -14.65 12.76 6.61
CA MET A 1 -14.09 11.40 6.44
C MET A 1 -12.69 11.36 7.02
N SER A 2 -12.24 10.18 7.48
CA SER A 2 -10.87 9.91 7.91
C SER A 2 -10.19 9.06 6.84
N ILE A 3 -9.09 9.55 6.27
CA ILE A 3 -8.35 8.91 5.18
C ILE A 3 -6.98 8.48 5.70
N LEU A 4 -6.59 7.23 5.45
CA LEU A 4 -5.24 6.73 5.69
C LEU A 4 -4.42 6.86 4.40
N ASP A 5 -3.21 7.42 4.49
CA ASP A 5 -2.25 7.53 3.39
C ASP A 5 -0.94 6.84 3.77
N LEU A 6 -0.57 5.80 3.05
CA LEU A 6 0.63 4.99 3.32
C LEU A 6 1.87 5.43 2.53
N ALA A 7 1.81 6.54 1.79
CA ALA A 7 2.97 7.07 1.05
C ALA A 7 3.88 8.00 1.87
N GLY A 8 3.50 8.30 3.11
CA GLY A 8 4.13 9.34 3.92
C GLY A 8 3.54 10.74 3.65
N ALA A 9 3.68 11.62 4.62
CA ALA A 9 3.09 12.95 4.57
C ALA A 9 3.67 13.80 3.44
N SER A 10 2.79 14.37 2.61
CA SER A 10 3.14 15.42 1.67
C SER A 10 2.21 16.63 1.84
N GLN A 11 2.76 17.85 1.77
CA GLN A 11 1.97 19.07 1.95
C GLN A 11 0.82 19.16 0.92
N ALA A 12 1.06 18.72 -0.32
CA ALA A 12 0.04 18.73 -1.37
C ALA A 12 -1.14 17.84 -1.01
N THR A 13 -0.89 16.58 -0.62
CA THR A 13 -1.94 15.63 -0.23
C THR A 13 -2.67 16.10 1.03
N VAL A 14 -1.92 16.60 2.03
CA VAL A 14 -2.51 17.15 3.27
C VAL A 14 -3.46 18.28 2.93
N SER A 15 -3.00 19.29 2.16
CA SER A 15 -3.81 20.45 1.78
C SER A 15 -5.04 20.02 0.96
N PHE A 16 -4.87 19.12 0.00
CA PHE A 16 -5.99 18.62 -0.79
C PHE A 16 -7.07 17.99 0.09
N VAL A 17 -6.71 17.03 0.93
CA VAL A 17 -7.67 16.29 1.76
C VAL A 17 -8.33 17.20 2.80
N THR A 18 -7.57 18.08 3.46
CA THR A 18 -8.09 18.96 4.51
C THR A 18 -8.95 20.09 3.96
N ASN A 19 -8.67 20.60 2.76
CA ASN A 19 -9.51 21.61 2.08
C ASN A 19 -10.92 21.09 1.77
N TYR A 20 -11.09 19.76 1.63
CA TYR A 20 -12.40 19.13 1.52
C TYR A 20 -13.05 18.80 2.89
N GLY A 21 -12.45 19.25 4.00
CA GLY A 21 -12.97 19.01 5.34
C GLY A 21 -12.73 17.58 5.85
N HIS A 22 -11.77 16.87 5.28
CA HIS A 22 -11.44 15.50 5.67
C HIS A 22 -10.19 15.48 6.58
N ARG A 23 -10.04 14.41 7.36
CA ARG A 23 -8.84 14.14 8.17
C ARG A 23 -7.92 13.21 7.40
N LEU A 24 -6.63 13.51 7.39
CA LEU A 24 -5.58 12.66 6.83
C LEU A 24 -4.72 12.10 7.95
N TYR A 25 -4.54 10.79 7.96
CA TYR A 25 -3.55 10.08 8.75
C TYR A 25 -2.50 9.55 7.80
N SER A 26 -1.26 9.93 7.99
CA SER A 26 -0.18 9.61 7.06
C SER A 26 0.88 8.78 7.75
N ASP A 27 1.25 7.66 7.12
CA ASP A 27 2.33 6.78 7.54
C ASP A 27 3.23 6.46 6.33
N ASP A 28 4.54 6.43 6.50
CA ASP A 28 5.46 5.97 5.46
C ASP A 28 5.67 4.44 5.60
N PHE A 29 4.75 3.70 5.03
CA PHE A 29 4.68 2.25 5.17
C PHE A 29 5.93 1.55 4.62
N VAL A 30 6.49 2.03 3.50
CA VAL A 30 7.72 1.48 2.90
C VAL A 30 8.91 1.70 3.83
N ARG A 31 9.00 2.87 4.43
CA ARG A 31 10.03 3.16 5.43
C ARG A 31 9.89 2.28 6.67
N GLN A 32 8.67 2.02 7.14
CA GLN A 32 8.44 1.11 8.27
C GLN A 32 8.89 -0.31 7.93
N MET A 33 8.60 -0.80 6.72
CA MET A 33 9.12 -2.08 6.27
C MET A 33 10.65 -2.12 6.29
N ASP A 34 11.32 -1.07 5.81
CA ASP A 34 12.78 -0.99 5.79
C ASP A 34 13.39 -0.98 7.19
N LEU A 35 12.78 -0.28 8.13
CA LEU A 35 13.25 -0.22 9.52
C LEU A 35 13.16 -1.57 10.23
N VAL A 36 12.10 -2.34 9.95
CA VAL A 36 11.85 -3.61 10.65
C VAL A 36 12.49 -4.79 9.94
N PHE A 37 12.38 -4.87 8.63
CA PHE A 37 12.81 -6.04 7.84
C PHE A 37 14.16 -5.85 7.14
N GLY A 38 14.74 -4.64 7.22
CA GLY A 38 15.97 -4.27 6.51
C GLY A 38 15.68 -3.61 5.17
N ALA A 39 16.65 -2.85 4.65
CA ALA A 39 16.48 -2.10 3.41
C ALA A 39 16.35 -3.03 2.20
N GLY A 40 15.20 -3.03 1.56
CA GLY A 40 14.86 -3.86 0.41
C GLY A 40 15.58 -3.48 -0.91
N SER A 41 16.55 -2.57 -0.87
CA SER A 41 17.16 -2.03 -2.09
C SER A 41 18.39 -2.79 -2.61
N ASN A 42 19.11 -3.58 -1.80
CA ASN A 42 20.44 -4.08 -2.22
C ASN A 42 20.77 -5.56 -1.97
N SER A 43 19.96 -6.33 -1.28
CA SER A 43 20.27 -7.75 -1.03
C SER A 43 19.00 -8.53 -0.66
N GLY A 44 18.14 -8.59 -1.60
CA GLY A 44 16.78 -9.12 -1.66
C GLY A 44 16.35 -10.25 -0.73
N ASP A 45 17.23 -11.15 -0.35
CA ASP A 45 16.81 -12.39 0.30
C ASP A 45 16.52 -12.16 1.79
N ASP A 46 17.38 -11.50 2.54
CA ASP A 46 17.19 -11.24 3.97
C ASP A 46 15.91 -10.41 4.24
N PHE A 47 15.59 -9.43 3.38
CA PHE A 47 14.39 -8.61 3.52
C PHE A 47 13.09 -9.45 3.46
N PHE A 48 13.05 -10.42 2.55
CA PHE A 48 11.88 -11.29 2.43
C PHE A 48 11.87 -12.40 3.47
N GLU A 49 13.05 -12.93 3.85
CA GLU A 49 13.17 -13.90 4.94
C GLU A 49 12.74 -13.30 6.28
N ASN A 50 13.13 -12.07 6.56
CA ASN A 50 12.74 -11.34 7.77
C ASN A 50 11.22 -11.12 7.86
N GLN A 51 10.51 -11.02 6.75
CA GLN A 51 9.04 -10.95 6.71
C GLN A 51 8.34 -12.25 7.15
N ALA A 52 9.07 -13.36 7.25
CA ALA A 52 8.57 -14.63 7.81
C ALA A 52 8.90 -14.79 9.31
N ASN A 53 9.68 -13.89 9.90
CA ASN A 53 10.04 -13.93 11.30
C ASN A 53 8.88 -13.39 12.19
N PRO A 54 8.26 -14.21 13.07
CA PRO A 54 7.11 -13.80 13.85
C PRO A 54 7.36 -12.60 14.78
N LEU A 55 8.59 -12.47 15.31
CA LEU A 55 8.95 -11.34 16.19
C LEU A 55 8.98 -10.04 15.39
N LEU A 56 9.65 -10.04 14.23
CA LEU A 56 9.72 -8.87 13.37
C LEU A 56 8.34 -8.50 12.79
N VAL A 57 7.51 -9.47 12.48
CA VAL A 57 6.12 -9.24 12.04
C VAL A 57 5.31 -8.60 13.18
N SER A 58 5.49 -9.05 14.43
CA SER A 58 4.84 -8.44 15.59
C SER A 58 5.28 -6.99 15.79
N ASP A 59 6.58 -6.71 15.71
CA ASP A 59 7.14 -5.35 15.82
C ASP A 59 6.64 -4.45 14.69
N PHE A 60 6.54 -4.99 13.48
CA PHE A 60 5.99 -4.26 12.34
C PHE A 60 4.54 -3.83 12.59
N PHE A 61 3.67 -4.71 13.05
CA PHE A 61 2.27 -4.35 13.34
C PHE A 61 2.11 -3.48 14.59
N ALA A 62 3.08 -3.47 15.49
CA ALA A 62 3.09 -2.55 16.63
C ALA A 62 3.40 -1.10 16.22
N THR A 63 4.11 -0.91 15.11
CA THR A 63 4.53 0.41 14.59
C THR A 63 3.74 0.84 13.35
N ALA A 64 3.52 -0.07 12.41
CA ALA A 64 2.75 0.17 11.19
C ALA A 64 1.32 -0.35 11.32
N LEU A 65 0.34 0.40 10.84
CA LEU A 65 -1.08 0.04 10.88
C LEU A 65 -1.64 -0.22 12.29
N ASN A 66 -1.03 0.36 13.32
CA ASN A 66 -1.50 0.24 14.70
C ASN A 66 -2.68 1.19 14.94
N PHE A 67 -3.80 0.89 14.33
CA PHE A 67 -5.05 1.63 14.44
C PHE A 67 -6.17 0.71 14.95
N GLU A 68 -7.17 1.33 15.58
CA GLU A 68 -8.39 0.64 15.98
C GLU A 68 -9.18 0.18 14.75
N ASP A 69 -10.01 -0.84 14.93
CA ASP A 69 -10.90 -1.32 13.89
C ASP A 69 -11.89 -0.21 13.48
N GLU A 70 -12.23 -0.15 12.20
CA GLU A 70 -13.21 0.80 11.64
C GLU A 70 -12.88 2.29 11.86
N SER A 71 -11.58 2.63 11.86
CA SER A 71 -11.10 4.00 12.04
C SER A 71 -11.21 4.85 10.78
N PHE A 72 -11.15 4.24 9.58
CA PHE A 72 -10.99 4.96 8.31
C PHE A 72 -12.16 4.78 7.35
N ASP A 73 -12.49 5.86 6.65
CA ASP A 73 -13.47 5.91 5.56
C ASP A 73 -12.84 5.63 4.18
N GLY A 74 -11.50 5.61 4.11
CA GLY A 74 -10.74 5.27 2.91
C GLY A 74 -9.25 5.09 3.20
N ALA A 75 -8.55 4.35 2.32
CA ALA A 75 -7.11 4.17 2.39
C ALA A 75 -6.45 4.31 1.03
N LEU A 76 -5.33 5.03 0.99
CA LEU A 76 -4.41 5.18 -0.13
C LEU A 76 -3.18 4.32 0.17
N VAL A 77 -3.14 3.10 -0.37
CA VAL A 77 -2.10 2.11 -0.08
C VAL A 77 -0.97 2.17 -1.10
N TRP A 78 -1.26 2.74 -2.27
CA TRP A 78 -0.32 2.93 -3.36
C TRP A 78 0.30 1.61 -3.84
N ASP A 79 1.59 1.60 -4.16
CA ASP A 79 2.31 0.44 -4.69
C ASP A 79 3.01 -0.42 -3.61
N SER A 80 2.75 -0.17 -2.34
CA SER A 80 3.49 -0.79 -1.23
C SER A 80 3.26 -2.30 -1.07
N LEU A 81 2.09 -2.82 -1.45
CA LEU A 81 1.74 -4.24 -1.27
C LEU A 81 2.60 -5.21 -2.09
N GLN A 82 3.22 -4.74 -3.17
CA GLN A 82 4.06 -5.56 -4.03
C GLN A 82 5.37 -5.99 -3.37
N PHE A 83 5.78 -5.32 -2.29
CA PHE A 83 7.02 -5.56 -1.57
C PHE A 83 6.83 -6.50 -0.36
N LEU A 84 5.62 -7.03 -0.19
CA LEU A 84 5.29 -7.94 0.90
C LEU A 84 5.31 -9.39 0.43
N ALA A 85 6.05 -10.25 1.15
CA ALA A 85 6.00 -11.69 0.98
C ALA A 85 4.61 -12.24 1.37
N SER A 86 4.23 -13.37 0.76
CA SER A 86 2.83 -13.86 0.79
C SER A 86 2.19 -13.96 2.18
N PRO A 87 2.83 -14.50 3.25
CA PRO A 87 2.20 -14.56 4.58
C PRO A 87 1.94 -13.16 5.16
N LEU A 88 2.93 -12.26 5.09
CA LEU A 88 2.80 -10.89 5.61
C LEU A 88 1.80 -10.08 4.79
N LEU A 89 1.79 -10.23 3.47
CA LEU A 89 0.82 -9.57 2.59
C LEU A 89 -0.62 -9.88 3.00
N GLN A 90 -0.94 -11.15 3.26
CA GLN A 90 -2.28 -11.54 3.69
C GLN A 90 -2.65 -10.92 5.03
N ALA A 91 -1.72 -10.92 5.99
CA ALA A 91 -1.92 -10.30 7.30
C ALA A 91 -2.15 -8.78 7.19
N VAL A 92 -1.38 -8.09 6.33
CA VAL A 92 -1.55 -6.65 6.06
C VAL A 92 -2.90 -6.36 5.42
N VAL A 93 -3.30 -7.12 4.41
CA VAL A 93 -4.61 -6.95 3.74
C VAL A 93 -5.77 -7.21 4.72
N ALA A 94 -5.65 -8.22 5.57
CA ALA A 94 -6.63 -8.49 6.62
C ALA A 94 -6.71 -7.33 7.65
N LYS A 95 -5.56 -6.77 8.06
CA LYS A 95 -5.51 -5.62 8.95
C LYS A 95 -6.10 -4.37 8.30
N LEU A 96 -5.77 -4.08 7.03
CA LEU A 96 -6.38 -2.98 6.26
C LEU A 96 -7.89 -3.12 6.19
N ARG A 97 -8.39 -4.33 5.94
CA ARG A 97 -9.83 -4.59 5.95
C ARG A 97 -10.47 -4.27 7.31
N ARG A 98 -9.82 -4.62 8.42
CA ARG A 98 -10.34 -4.39 9.77
C ARG A 98 -10.41 -2.91 10.12
N ILE A 99 -9.37 -2.12 9.81
CA ILE A 99 -9.30 -0.70 10.15
C ILE A 99 -10.16 0.19 9.24
N LEU A 100 -10.55 -0.28 8.06
CA LEU A 100 -11.51 0.38 7.20
C LEU A 100 -12.94 0.16 7.72
N ARG A 101 -13.82 1.13 7.60
CA ARG A 101 -15.26 1.01 7.90
C ARG A 101 -15.98 0.21 6.82
N PRO A 102 -17.12 -0.44 7.13
CA PRO A 102 -18.00 -1.00 6.11
C PRO A 102 -18.37 0.04 5.05
N GLY A 103 -18.20 -0.32 3.78
CA GLY A 103 -18.43 0.58 2.65
C GLY A 103 -17.27 1.51 2.28
N ALA A 104 -16.18 1.53 3.06
CA ALA A 104 -14.96 2.28 2.74
C ALA A 104 -14.26 1.73 1.51
N ASN A 105 -13.52 2.61 0.81
CA ASN A 105 -12.72 2.22 -0.35
C ASN A 105 -11.22 2.23 -0.02
N LEU A 106 -10.50 1.31 -0.65
CA LEU A 106 -9.06 1.23 -0.64
C LEU A 106 -8.54 1.36 -2.07
N LEU A 107 -7.55 2.21 -2.28
CA LEU A 107 -6.80 2.33 -3.54
C LEU A 107 -5.43 1.67 -3.38
N ALA A 108 -5.09 0.75 -4.28
CA ALA A 108 -3.76 0.20 -4.42
C ALA A 108 -3.32 0.24 -5.89
N LEU A 109 -2.01 0.31 -6.10
CA LEU A 109 -1.39 0.31 -7.43
C LEU A 109 -0.46 -0.91 -7.54
N PHE A 110 -0.46 -1.55 -8.71
CA PHE A 110 0.40 -2.69 -9.00
C PHE A 110 1.05 -2.52 -10.37
N HIS A 111 2.33 -2.82 -10.45
CA HIS A 111 3.01 -2.88 -11.73
C HIS A 111 2.50 -4.04 -12.57
N THR A 112 2.36 -3.83 -13.88
CA THR A 112 1.77 -4.83 -14.79
C THR A 112 2.79 -5.67 -15.53
N GLU A 113 4.07 -5.33 -15.44
CA GLU A 113 5.12 -6.03 -16.16
C GLU A 113 5.45 -7.38 -15.50
N GLU A 114 5.45 -8.46 -16.27
CA GLU A 114 5.54 -9.84 -15.77
C GLU A 114 6.98 -10.35 -15.55
N ARG A 115 8.00 -9.61 -16.02
CA ARG A 115 9.41 -10.06 -15.97
C ARG A 115 10.32 -8.92 -15.59
N ILE A 116 10.22 -8.46 -14.34
CA ILE A 116 11.07 -7.37 -13.85
C ILE A 116 11.79 -7.81 -12.59
N GLU A 117 13.12 -7.67 -12.59
CA GLU A 117 13.94 -7.89 -11.40
C GLU A 117 13.73 -6.79 -10.35
N SER A 118 13.46 -5.57 -10.80
CA SER A 118 13.17 -4.43 -9.93
C SER A 118 12.16 -3.49 -10.56
N ILE A 119 11.33 -2.89 -9.71
CA ILE A 119 10.34 -1.90 -10.07
C ILE A 119 10.64 -0.57 -9.37
N PRO A 120 10.35 0.58 -10.00
CA PRO A 120 10.49 1.86 -9.35
C PRO A 120 9.50 1.98 -8.18
N THR A 121 9.95 2.54 -7.06
CA THR A 121 9.08 3.05 -6.01
C THR A 121 8.84 4.53 -6.21
N PHE A 122 7.67 5.01 -5.83
CA PHE A 122 7.28 6.40 -6.06
C PHE A 122 6.93 7.12 -4.75
N ALA A 123 7.20 8.42 -4.72
CA ALA A 123 6.51 9.33 -3.83
C ALA A 123 5.23 9.81 -4.55
N TYR A 124 4.11 9.62 -3.90
CA TYR A 124 2.80 10.03 -4.41
C TYR A 124 2.37 11.34 -3.76
N ARG A 125 1.84 12.27 -4.58
CA ARG A 125 1.27 13.54 -4.12
C ARG A 125 -0.03 13.81 -4.84
N VAL A 126 -1.11 13.91 -4.10
CA VAL A 126 -2.41 14.29 -4.66
C VAL A 126 -2.47 15.81 -4.72
N HIS A 127 -2.47 16.36 -5.93
CA HIS A 127 -2.58 17.81 -6.16
C HIS A 127 -4.03 18.29 -6.23
N ASP A 128 -4.86 17.55 -6.94
CA ASP A 128 -6.26 17.84 -7.15
C ASP A 128 -7.05 16.56 -7.51
N HIS A 129 -8.33 16.70 -7.81
CA HIS A 129 -9.23 15.59 -8.14
C HIS A 129 -8.93 14.87 -9.48
N ARG A 130 -7.92 15.31 -10.23
CA ARG A 130 -7.52 14.75 -11.52
C ARG A 130 -6.04 14.41 -11.59
N THR A 131 -5.23 14.90 -10.65
CA THR A 131 -3.77 14.90 -10.76
C THR A 131 -3.12 14.28 -9.55
N ILE A 132 -2.45 13.16 -9.77
CA ILE A 132 -1.51 12.56 -8.84
C ILE A 132 -0.11 12.71 -9.43
N GLN A 133 0.76 13.41 -8.72
CA GLN A 133 2.17 13.49 -9.10
C GLN A 133 2.91 12.29 -8.52
N MET A 134 3.65 11.61 -9.40
CA MET A 134 4.52 10.49 -9.05
C MET A 134 5.98 10.91 -9.26
N THR A 135 6.81 10.76 -8.24
CA THR A 135 8.25 11.05 -8.31
C THR A 135 9.00 9.78 -7.95
N SER A 136 9.81 9.27 -8.87
CA SER A 136 10.62 8.07 -8.61
C SER A 136 11.58 8.31 -7.45
N ARG A 137 11.67 7.34 -6.52
CA ARG A 137 12.56 7.36 -5.35
C ARG A 137 13.72 6.40 -5.51
N SER A 138 13.43 5.13 -5.76
CA SER A 138 14.42 4.05 -5.82
C SER A 138 13.91 2.90 -6.69
N GLN A 139 14.77 1.93 -6.92
CA GLN A 139 14.39 0.64 -7.50
C GLN A 139 14.31 -0.39 -6.38
N ARG A 140 13.32 -1.28 -6.45
CA ARG A 140 13.10 -2.31 -5.45
C ARG A 140 12.62 -3.60 -6.10
N ARG A 141 13.12 -4.73 -5.62
CA ARG A 141 12.64 -6.06 -6.04
C ARG A 141 11.22 -6.27 -5.49
N PRO A 142 10.23 -6.62 -6.33
CA PRO A 142 8.91 -7.01 -5.84
C PRO A 142 8.98 -8.41 -5.22
N ALA A 143 8.18 -8.66 -4.17
CA ALA A 143 8.06 -9.99 -3.58
C ALA A 143 7.36 -10.99 -4.53
N GLN A 144 6.42 -10.46 -5.33
CA GLN A 144 5.66 -11.25 -6.29
C GLN A 144 5.05 -10.34 -7.36
N ILE A 145 4.67 -10.95 -8.46
CA ILE A 145 3.98 -10.29 -9.57
C ILE A 145 2.49 -10.65 -9.50
N PHE A 146 1.64 -9.66 -9.75
CA PHE A 146 0.20 -9.80 -9.64
C PHE A 146 -0.49 -9.73 -11.00
N ASN A 147 -1.37 -10.66 -11.26
CA ASN A 147 -2.37 -10.59 -12.32
C ASN A 147 -3.77 -10.39 -11.71
N ASN A 148 -4.79 -10.18 -12.54
CA ASN A 148 -6.15 -9.94 -12.05
C ASN A 148 -6.66 -11.05 -11.15
N ARG A 149 -6.42 -12.31 -11.50
CA ARG A 149 -6.88 -13.46 -10.71
C ARG A 149 -6.21 -13.53 -9.33
N SER A 150 -4.91 -13.23 -9.25
CA SER A 150 -4.20 -13.19 -7.96
C SER A 150 -4.67 -12.04 -7.08
N LEU A 151 -5.00 -10.89 -7.68
CA LEU A 151 -5.57 -9.74 -6.96
C LEU A 151 -7.01 -9.99 -6.51
N GLU A 152 -7.85 -10.62 -7.33
CA GLU A 152 -9.19 -11.05 -6.91
C GLU A 152 -9.11 -12.00 -5.71
N LYS A 153 -8.19 -12.96 -5.73
CA LYS A 153 -7.95 -13.86 -4.60
C LYS A 153 -7.42 -13.12 -3.37
N LEU A 154 -6.51 -12.15 -3.55
CA LEU A 154 -5.96 -11.35 -2.43
C LEU A 154 -7.04 -10.55 -1.72
N PHE A 155 -7.99 -10.00 -2.46
CA PHE A 155 -9.07 -9.15 -1.93
C PHE A 155 -10.44 -9.86 -1.85
N GLN A 156 -10.45 -11.20 -1.86
CA GLN A 156 -11.69 -12.00 -1.87
C GLN A 156 -12.64 -11.73 -0.69
N ASP A 157 -12.11 -11.30 0.46
CA ASP A 157 -12.90 -10.99 1.66
C ASP A 157 -13.50 -9.58 1.64
N PHE A 158 -13.24 -8.80 0.60
CA PHE A 158 -13.85 -7.50 0.39
C PHE A 158 -15.12 -7.62 -0.45
N HIS A 159 -15.98 -6.61 -0.37
CA HIS A 159 -17.26 -6.62 -1.07
C HIS A 159 -17.11 -6.59 -2.60
N SER A 160 -16.16 -5.80 -3.11
CA SER A 160 -15.89 -5.71 -4.54
C SER A 160 -14.47 -5.25 -4.84
N VAL A 161 -13.96 -5.66 -6.01
CA VAL A 161 -12.66 -5.26 -6.56
C VAL A 161 -12.86 -4.75 -7.98
N LYS A 162 -12.30 -3.59 -8.32
CA LYS A 162 -12.32 -3.01 -9.66
C LYS A 162 -10.89 -2.75 -10.11
N PHE A 163 -10.63 -3.00 -11.39
CA PHE A 163 -9.31 -2.83 -12.00
C PHE A 163 -9.37 -1.78 -13.12
N PHE A 164 -8.37 -0.90 -13.14
CA PHE A 164 -8.16 0.06 -14.21
C PHE A 164 -6.68 0.01 -14.61
N LEU A 165 -6.41 0.07 -15.91
CA LEU A 165 -5.05 0.14 -16.42
C LEU A 165 -4.71 1.60 -16.70
N THR A 166 -3.65 2.11 -16.07
CA THR A 166 -3.14 3.46 -16.32
C THR A 166 -2.19 3.48 -17.52
N ARG A 167 -1.90 4.68 -18.05
CA ARG A 167 -0.92 4.85 -19.13
C ARG A 167 0.51 4.51 -18.71
N ASP A 168 0.81 4.60 -17.41
CA ASP A 168 2.13 4.38 -16.81
C ASP A 168 2.39 2.91 -16.48
N ARG A 169 1.64 1.99 -17.11
CA ARG A 169 1.72 0.54 -16.89
C ARG A 169 1.50 0.13 -15.43
N LEU A 170 0.73 0.92 -14.72
CA LEU A 170 0.22 0.57 -13.39
C LEU A 170 -1.22 0.05 -13.52
N ARG A 171 -1.54 -0.93 -12.74
CA ARG A 171 -2.92 -1.38 -12.51
C ARG A 171 -3.42 -0.70 -11.25
N GLU A 172 -4.39 0.17 -11.42
CA GLU A 172 -5.14 0.75 -10.32
C GLU A 172 -6.19 -0.27 -9.84
N VAL A 173 -6.21 -0.52 -8.56
CA VAL A 173 -7.12 -1.47 -7.91
C VAL A 173 -7.91 -0.72 -6.86
N ILE A 174 -9.21 -0.62 -7.08
CA ILE A 174 -10.15 -0.03 -6.11
C ILE A 174 -10.93 -1.17 -5.46
N VAL A 175 -10.78 -1.26 -4.15
CA VAL A 175 -11.38 -2.32 -3.34
C VAL A 175 -12.38 -1.70 -2.39
N LYS A 176 -13.58 -2.27 -2.27
CA LYS A 176 -14.60 -1.82 -1.33
C LYS A 176 -14.77 -2.84 -0.20
N ARG A 177 -14.71 -2.35 1.04
CA ARG A 177 -15.06 -3.16 2.22
C ARG A 177 -16.57 -3.36 2.35
#